data_7a6c61c08353a9a893701f64383a9f46
#
_entry.id   7a6c61c08353a9a893701f64383a9f46
#
_cell.length_a   1.000
_cell.length_b   1.000
_cell.length_c   1.000
_cell.angle_alpha   90.00
_cell.angle_beta   90.00
_cell.angle_gamma   90.00
#
_symmetry.space_group_name_H-M   'P 1'
#
loop_
_entity.id
_entity.type
_entity.pdbx_description
1 polymer ?
#
loop_
_entity_poly.entity_id
_entity_poly.type
_entity_poly.pdbx_seq_one_letter_code
_entity_poly.pdbx_strand_id
1 'polypeptide(L)'
;ADLKGKRIGWVRGSPALQKAAEALLAYGGVGLDEIEKVEVGGWGASINGIINGNIDASITASQSTFMLKMEASPRGVYHPPMPFADKAGWARTQKLVPWYVQGICTDGPGVPGGRSEAVASVYPILISTTATSDDIAYGMTKAMVEGFDDFKDGAPGAKGWALGQQMDDFYLPFHPGSMKFLKEVGRWNDKAEANQAKMLKRQAVLKTAWDAHKANPGSDFNTGWMKARATALAAAGMPVIFETW
;
A
#
# COMPACT_ATOMS: atom_id res chain seq x y z
N ALA A 1 -8.53 11.40 16.55
CA ALA A 1 -8.35 12.50 17.53
C ALA A 1 -7.30 12.13 18.59
N ASP A 2 -7.27 10.90 19.06
CA ASP A 2 -6.43 10.48 20.21
C ASP A 2 -4.91 10.44 19.91
N LEU A 3 -4.54 10.58 18.64
CA LEU A 3 -3.14 10.63 18.21
C LEU A 3 -2.54 12.05 18.18
N LYS A 4 -3.34 13.11 18.47
CA LYS A 4 -2.81 14.47 18.58
C LYS A 4 -1.80 14.57 19.73
N GLY A 5 -0.67 15.20 19.46
CA GLY A 5 0.45 15.34 20.39
C GLY A 5 1.19 14.04 20.70
N LYS A 6 0.91 12.94 19.98
CA LYS A 6 1.58 11.64 20.19
C LYS A 6 2.83 11.50 19.33
N ARG A 7 3.76 10.70 19.82
CA ARG A 7 5.00 10.33 19.15
C ARG A 7 4.72 9.25 18.12
N ILE A 8 4.84 9.61 16.84
CA ILE A 8 4.55 8.71 15.72
C ILE A 8 5.86 8.28 15.06
N GLY A 9 6.04 6.97 14.90
CA GLY A 9 7.20 6.41 14.22
C GLY A 9 7.26 6.85 12.75
N TRP A 10 8.34 7.56 12.39
CA TRP A 10 8.56 8.12 11.06
C TRP A 10 9.77 7.48 10.41
N VAL A 11 9.55 6.60 9.43
CA VAL A 11 10.64 5.84 8.81
C VAL A 11 11.36 6.70 7.79
N ARG A 12 12.62 7.04 8.07
CA ARG A 12 13.47 7.87 7.21
C ARG A 12 13.72 7.16 5.88
N GLY A 13 13.63 7.92 4.78
CA GLY A 13 13.88 7.39 3.44
C GLY A 13 12.83 6.42 2.90
N SER A 14 11.65 6.31 3.54
CA SER A 14 10.54 5.47 3.08
C SER A 14 9.27 6.29 2.81
N PRO A 15 9.18 6.96 1.65
CA PRO A 15 8.01 7.78 1.29
C PRO A 15 6.68 7.01 1.35
N ALA A 16 6.72 5.71 1.02
CA ALA A 16 5.53 4.86 1.05
C ALA A 16 4.98 4.70 2.48
N LEU A 17 5.84 4.43 3.47
CA LEU A 17 5.43 4.32 4.87
C LEU A 17 5.02 5.66 5.47
N GLN A 18 5.71 6.73 5.08
CA GLN A 18 5.36 8.10 5.51
C GLN A 18 3.98 8.51 4.99
N LYS A 19 3.72 8.27 3.70
CA LYS A 19 2.43 8.59 3.09
C LYS A 19 1.30 7.72 3.66
N ALA A 20 1.59 6.46 3.94
CA ALA A 20 0.64 5.58 4.61
C ALA A 20 0.31 6.06 6.04
N ALA A 21 1.31 6.48 6.82
CA ALA A 21 1.09 7.05 8.15
C ALA A 21 0.23 8.33 8.07
N GLU A 22 0.54 9.24 7.15
CA GLU A 22 -0.23 10.45 6.90
C GLU A 22 -1.71 10.13 6.58
N ALA A 23 -1.95 9.16 5.70
CA ALA A 23 -3.30 8.76 5.30
C ALA A 23 -4.12 8.16 6.46
N LEU A 24 -3.50 7.37 7.33
CA LEU A 24 -4.16 6.80 8.50
C LEU A 24 -4.42 7.87 9.58
N LEU A 25 -3.50 8.81 9.79
CA LEU A 25 -3.72 9.96 10.66
C LEU A 25 -4.88 10.83 10.14
N ALA A 26 -4.91 11.08 8.83
CA ALA A 26 -5.97 11.85 8.19
C ALA A 26 -7.34 11.20 8.33
N TYR A 27 -7.45 9.87 8.42
CA TYR A 27 -8.71 9.20 8.77
C TYR A 27 -9.29 9.79 10.06
N GLY A 28 -8.47 9.88 11.11
CA GLY A 28 -8.85 10.48 12.40
C GLY A 28 -8.89 12.02 12.42
N GLY A 29 -8.66 12.68 11.29
CA GLY A 29 -8.61 14.15 11.23
C GLY A 29 -7.39 14.72 11.96
N VAL A 30 -6.25 14.03 11.92
CA VAL A 30 -4.99 14.46 12.54
C VAL A 30 -4.01 14.85 11.46
N GLY A 31 -3.51 16.09 11.53
CA GLY A 31 -2.49 16.64 10.64
C GLY A 31 -1.07 16.26 11.07
N LEU A 32 -0.12 16.41 10.16
CA LEU A 32 1.30 16.13 10.45
C LEU A 32 1.96 17.18 11.36
N ASP A 33 1.36 18.32 11.53
CA ASP A 33 1.73 19.40 12.44
C ASP A 33 1.16 19.20 13.88
N GLU A 34 0.24 18.26 14.02
CA GLU A 34 -0.41 17.92 15.30
C GLU A 34 0.23 16.69 16.00
N ILE A 35 1.34 16.16 15.47
CA ILE A 35 2.06 15.00 16.02
C ILE A 35 3.54 15.30 16.24
N GLU A 36 4.19 14.47 17.06
CA GLU A 36 5.64 14.44 17.19
C GLU A 36 6.18 13.30 16.29
N LYS A 37 6.96 13.65 15.25
CA LYS A 37 7.60 12.64 14.37
C LYS A 37 8.88 12.13 15.02
N VAL A 38 8.90 10.85 15.37
CA VAL A 38 10.11 10.17 15.85
C VAL A 38 10.78 9.47 14.68
N GLU A 39 11.83 10.09 14.15
CA GLU A 39 12.55 9.53 13.02
C GLU A 39 13.34 8.29 13.39
N VAL A 40 13.18 7.23 12.58
CA VAL A 40 13.84 5.93 12.75
C VAL A 40 14.42 5.44 11.42
N GLY A 41 15.47 4.61 11.50
CA GLY A 41 16.18 4.10 10.33
C GLY A 41 15.47 2.99 9.57
N GLY A 42 14.35 2.47 10.10
CA GLY A 42 13.60 1.39 9.45
C GLY A 42 12.32 1.04 10.18
N TRP A 43 11.45 0.28 9.52
CA TRP A 43 10.15 -0.11 10.08
C TRP A 43 10.28 -0.91 11.39
N GLY A 44 11.18 -1.90 11.45
CA GLY A 44 11.41 -2.66 12.67
C GLY A 44 11.87 -1.81 13.85
N ALA A 45 12.59 -0.72 13.58
CA ALA A 45 12.99 0.23 14.62
C ALA A 45 11.80 1.02 15.17
N SER A 46 10.80 1.35 14.34
CA SER A 46 9.56 2.01 14.82
C SER A 46 8.76 1.08 15.74
N ILE A 47 8.67 -0.20 15.43
CA ILE A 47 7.98 -1.20 16.27
C ILE A 47 8.72 -1.40 17.59
N ASN A 48 10.05 -1.54 17.56
CA ASN A 48 10.85 -1.59 18.79
C ASN A 48 10.70 -0.31 19.63
N GLY A 49 10.58 0.84 19.00
CA GLY A 49 10.30 2.11 19.68
C GLY A 49 8.97 2.09 20.45
N ILE A 50 7.93 1.43 19.93
CA ILE A 50 6.65 1.24 20.64
C ILE A 50 6.87 0.32 21.85
N ILE A 51 7.53 -0.82 21.67
CA ILE A 51 7.80 -1.77 22.74
C ILE A 51 8.58 -1.11 23.88
N ASN A 52 9.57 -0.29 23.56
CA ASN A 52 10.42 0.41 24.53
C ASN A 52 9.80 1.71 25.09
N GLY A 53 8.61 2.11 24.63
CA GLY A 53 7.93 3.31 25.12
C GLY A 53 8.43 4.63 24.54
N ASN A 54 9.28 4.62 23.51
CA ASN A 54 9.80 5.83 22.84
C ASN A 54 8.89 6.33 21.74
N ILE A 55 7.99 5.50 21.23
CA ILE A 55 6.99 5.77 20.20
C ILE A 55 5.62 5.35 20.75
N ASP A 56 4.58 6.10 20.43
CA ASP A 56 3.23 5.82 20.90
C ASP A 56 2.43 5.04 19.84
N ALA A 57 2.66 5.34 18.55
CA ALA A 57 2.02 4.61 17.45
C ALA A 57 2.91 4.57 16.19
N SER A 58 2.68 3.58 15.36
CA SER A 58 3.33 3.45 14.05
C SER A 58 2.41 2.73 13.08
N ILE A 59 2.70 2.87 11.77
CA ILE A 59 2.01 2.10 10.76
C ILE A 59 2.52 0.66 10.71
N THR A 60 1.61 -0.27 10.57
CA THR A 60 1.94 -1.69 10.45
C THR A 60 0.84 -2.46 9.73
N ALA A 61 1.18 -3.69 9.29
CA ALA A 61 0.19 -4.70 8.93
C ALA A 61 -0.14 -5.56 10.15
N SER A 62 -1.41 -5.86 10.40
CA SER A 62 -1.85 -6.70 11.51
C SER A 62 -1.23 -8.10 11.48
N GLN A 63 -0.97 -8.61 10.29
CA GLN A 63 -0.40 -9.93 10.02
C GLN A 63 1.13 -9.87 9.87
N SER A 64 1.81 -9.36 10.86
CA SER A 64 3.28 -9.29 10.88
C SER A 64 3.86 -10.03 12.08
N THR A 65 5.01 -10.70 11.90
CA THR A 65 5.75 -11.33 13.01
C THR A 65 6.12 -10.33 14.10
N PHE A 66 6.29 -9.04 13.76
CA PHE A 66 6.50 -7.99 14.75
C PHE A 66 5.28 -7.77 15.66
N MET A 67 4.07 -8.08 15.20
CA MET A 67 2.88 -7.95 16.04
C MET A 67 2.85 -8.98 17.15
N LEU A 68 3.32 -10.20 16.89
CA LEU A 68 3.52 -11.22 17.92
C LEU A 68 4.51 -10.75 18.99
N LYS A 69 5.60 -10.09 18.58
CA LYS A 69 6.58 -9.51 19.50
C LYS A 69 5.97 -8.38 20.35
N MET A 70 5.14 -7.53 19.75
CA MET A 70 4.44 -6.48 20.49
C MET A 70 3.42 -7.04 21.47
N GLU A 71 2.63 -8.04 21.05
CA GLU A 71 1.66 -8.72 21.91
C GLU A 71 2.30 -9.32 23.14
N ALA A 72 3.48 -9.95 22.97
CA ALA A 72 4.26 -10.53 24.07
C ALA A 72 4.94 -9.46 24.98
N SER A 73 4.91 -8.18 24.60
CA SER A 73 5.50 -7.11 25.41
C SER A 73 4.52 -6.63 26.49
N PRO A 74 5.01 -6.01 27.60
CA PRO A 74 4.11 -5.45 28.62
C PRO A 74 3.16 -4.36 28.11
N ARG A 75 3.43 -3.76 26.95
CA ARG A 75 2.59 -2.71 26.35
C ARG A 75 1.47 -3.28 25.49
N GLY A 76 1.60 -4.54 25.06
CA GLY A 76 0.66 -5.16 24.14
C GLY A 76 0.61 -4.48 22.77
N VAL A 77 -0.44 -4.79 22.01
CA VAL A 77 -0.73 -4.18 20.70
C VAL A 77 -2.23 -3.91 20.57
N TYR A 78 -2.57 -2.82 19.92
CA TYR A 78 -3.94 -2.44 19.61
C TYR A 78 -4.02 -1.85 18.21
N HIS A 79 -4.93 -2.36 17.39
CA HIS A 79 -5.25 -1.80 16.08
C HIS A 79 -6.57 -1.01 16.17
N PRO A 80 -6.54 0.32 16.08
CA PRO A 80 -7.76 1.11 16.07
C PRO A 80 -8.64 0.71 14.88
N PRO A 81 -9.94 0.49 15.09
CA PRO A 81 -10.85 0.25 13.97
C PRO A 81 -11.01 1.50 13.12
N MET A 82 -11.30 1.29 11.83
CA MET A 82 -11.62 2.35 10.87
C MET A 82 -13.06 2.15 10.37
N PRO A 83 -14.07 2.57 11.13
CA PRO A 83 -15.48 2.33 10.81
C PRO A 83 -15.87 2.74 9.39
N PHE A 84 -16.50 1.85 8.64
CA PHE A 84 -16.95 2.11 7.27
C PHE A 84 -18.03 3.19 7.20
N ALA A 85 -18.71 3.42 8.30
CA ALA A 85 -19.70 4.47 8.45
C ALA A 85 -19.09 5.88 8.46
N ASP A 86 -17.82 6.04 8.87
CA ASP A 86 -17.11 7.34 8.82
C ASP A 86 -16.69 7.68 7.39
N LYS A 87 -17.67 8.10 6.58
CA LYS A 87 -17.43 8.49 5.17
C LYS A 87 -16.44 9.66 5.04
N ALA A 88 -16.44 10.58 6.01
CA ALA A 88 -15.52 11.73 6.00
C ALA A 88 -14.07 11.27 6.27
N GLY A 89 -13.85 10.35 7.22
CA GLY A 89 -12.57 9.75 7.49
C GLY A 89 -12.01 9.01 6.26
N TRP A 90 -12.84 8.20 5.63
CA TRP A 90 -12.48 7.49 4.41
C TRP A 90 -12.15 8.43 3.25
N ALA A 91 -12.93 9.50 3.06
CA ALA A 91 -12.65 10.49 2.02
C ALA A 91 -11.28 11.18 2.23
N ARG A 92 -10.93 11.52 3.47
CA ARG A 92 -9.61 12.09 3.80
C ARG A 92 -8.48 11.09 3.51
N THR A 93 -8.62 9.84 3.91
CA THR A 93 -7.64 8.78 3.65
C THR A 93 -7.43 8.55 2.16
N GLN A 94 -8.52 8.37 1.40
CA GLN A 94 -8.47 8.05 -0.03
C GLN A 94 -8.02 9.24 -0.90
N LYS A 95 -8.15 10.47 -0.43
CA LYS A 95 -7.55 11.63 -1.07
C LYS A 95 -6.01 11.53 -1.11
N LEU A 96 -5.41 10.98 -0.06
CA LEU A 96 -3.95 10.81 0.05
C LEU A 96 -3.47 9.49 -0.55
N VAL A 97 -4.22 8.42 -0.36
CA VAL A 97 -3.88 7.06 -0.83
C VAL A 97 -5.12 6.39 -1.44
N PRO A 98 -5.44 6.66 -2.72
CA PRO A 98 -6.67 6.20 -3.37
C PRO A 98 -6.85 4.69 -3.46
N TRP A 99 -5.77 3.92 -3.36
CA TRP A 99 -5.80 2.45 -3.36
C TRP A 99 -6.04 1.83 -1.97
N TYR A 100 -6.18 2.64 -0.94
CA TYR A 100 -6.67 2.16 0.34
C TYR A 100 -8.18 1.99 0.28
N VAL A 101 -8.63 0.76 0.49
CA VAL A 101 -10.05 0.39 0.44
C VAL A 101 -10.53 -0.12 1.79
N GLN A 102 -11.84 -0.10 1.96
CA GLN A 102 -12.49 -0.69 3.12
C GLN A 102 -12.29 -2.20 3.11
N GLY A 103 -11.81 -2.76 4.20
CA GLY A 103 -11.60 -4.19 4.37
C GLY A 103 -11.84 -4.64 5.80
N ILE A 104 -12.13 -5.90 5.96
CA ILE A 104 -12.26 -6.52 7.29
C ILE A 104 -10.95 -7.20 7.64
N CYS A 105 -10.34 -6.75 8.72
CA CYS A 105 -9.21 -7.44 9.32
C CYS A 105 -9.76 -8.58 10.19
N THR A 106 -9.38 -9.82 9.87
CA THR A 106 -9.85 -11.03 10.56
C THR A 106 -8.73 -11.77 11.26
N ASP A 107 -7.50 -11.27 11.17
CA ASP A 107 -6.32 -11.98 11.65
C ASP A 107 -5.26 -11.02 12.18
N GLY A 108 -4.52 -11.47 13.18
CA GLY A 108 -3.40 -10.77 13.79
C GLY A 108 -3.63 -10.37 15.26
N PRO A 109 -2.52 -10.29 16.03
CA PRO A 109 -2.57 -9.84 17.43
C PRO A 109 -3.13 -8.43 17.56
N GLY A 110 -3.91 -8.18 18.61
CA GLY A 110 -4.48 -6.86 18.91
C GLY A 110 -5.62 -6.41 18.01
N VAL A 111 -6.16 -7.31 17.16
CA VAL A 111 -7.39 -7.05 16.40
C VAL A 111 -8.59 -7.21 17.30
N PRO A 112 -9.38 -6.15 17.56
CA PRO A 112 -10.50 -6.20 18.50
C PRO A 112 -11.52 -7.27 18.12
N GLY A 113 -11.82 -8.18 19.07
CA GLY A 113 -12.80 -9.26 18.87
C GLY A 113 -12.46 -10.23 17.73
N GLY A 114 -11.20 -10.29 17.28
CA GLY A 114 -10.77 -11.10 16.13
C GLY A 114 -11.35 -10.64 14.79
N ARG A 115 -12.02 -9.49 14.74
CA ARG A 115 -12.59 -8.92 13.52
C ARG A 115 -12.74 -7.41 13.67
N SER A 116 -12.15 -6.64 12.76
CA SER A 116 -12.21 -5.19 12.79
C SER A 116 -12.38 -4.60 11.40
N GLU A 117 -13.18 -3.55 11.28
CA GLU A 117 -13.20 -2.70 10.10
C GLU A 117 -11.87 -1.93 10.01
N ALA A 118 -11.19 -2.07 8.90
CA ALA A 118 -9.84 -1.55 8.71
C ALA A 118 -9.60 -1.15 7.26
N VAL A 119 -8.42 -0.61 7.01
CA VAL A 119 -7.92 -0.42 5.65
C VAL A 119 -7.39 -1.74 5.10
N ALA A 120 -7.74 -2.04 3.86
CA ALA A 120 -7.09 -3.07 3.06
C ALA A 120 -6.32 -2.43 1.91
N SER A 121 -5.18 -3.02 1.58
CA SER A 121 -4.40 -2.70 0.39
C SER A 121 -3.71 -3.95 -0.12
N VAL A 122 -3.35 -3.95 -1.40
CA VAL A 122 -2.58 -5.06 -1.97
C VAL A 122 -1.13 -4.95 -1.52
N TYR A 123 -0.70 -5.90 -0.69
CA TYR A 123 0.67 -5.98 -0.18
C TYR A 123 0.92 -7.34 0.50
N PRO A 124 2.05 -8.01 0.25
CA PRO A 124 3.05 -7.69 -0.80
C PRO A 124 2.52 -7.98 -2.21
N ILE A 125 3.16 -7.39 -3.23
CA ILE A 125 2.83 -7.61 -4.63
C ILE A 125 4.01 -8.23 -5.36
N LEU A 126 3.72 -9.20 -6.25
CA LEU A 126 4.69 -9.71 -7.19
C LEU A 126 4.75 -8.76 -8.37
N ILE A 127 5.93 -8.21 -8.65
CA ILE A 127 6.15 -7.29 -9.76
C ILE A 127 7.22 -7.83 -10.71
N SER A 128 7.12 -7.45 -11.96
CA SER A 128 8.13 -7.71 -12.98
C SER A 128 8.36 -6.45 -13.82
N THR A 129 9.32 -6.51 -14.72
CA THR A 129 9.57 -5.44 -15.68
C THR A 129 8.95 -5.78 -17.04
N THR A 130 8.85 -4.79 -17.93
CA THR A 130 8.40 -4.98 -19.32
C THR A 130 9.35 -5.86 -20.15
N ALA A 131 10.54 -6.18 -19.64
CA ALA A 131 11.49 -7.10 -20.27
C ALA A 131 11.24 -8.57 -19.89
N THR A 132 10.38 -8.85 -18.90
CA THR A 132 9.98 -10.21 -18.55
C THR A 132 9.16 -10.80 -19.68
N SER A 133 9.42 -12.05 -20.08
CA SER A 133 8.62 -12.70 -21.12
C SER A 133 7.24 -13.08 -20.61
N ASP A 134 6.28 -13.17 -21.53
CA ASP A 134 4.92 -13.63 -21.21
C ASP A 134 4.90 -15.01 -20.58
N ASP A 135 5.75 -15.92 -21.04
CA ASP A 135 5.84 -17.29 -20.50
C ASP A 135 6.32 -17.31 -19.05
N ILE A 136 7.30 -16.47 -18.69
CA ILE A 136 7.78 -16.37 -17.31
C ILE A 136 6.67 -15.80 -16.41
N ALA A 137 6.04 -14.70 -16.83
CA ALA A 137 4.96 -14.08 -16.05
C ALA A 137 3.74 -15.01 -15.92
N TYR A 138 3.38 -15.73 -16.98
CA TYR A 138 2.34 -16.76 -16.97
C TYR A 138 2.70 -17.90 -16.00
N GLY A 139 3.90 -18.48 -16.15
CA GLY A 139 4.35 -19.60 -15.33
C GLY A 139 4.43 -19.26 -13.84
N MET A 140 4.92 -18.05 -13.51
CA MET A 140 4.98 -17.58 -12.12
C MET A 140 3.57 -17.37 -11.53
N THR A 141 2.67 -16.72 -12.27
CA THR A 141 1.28 -16.52 -11.81
C THR A 141 0.58 -17.86 -11.60
N LYS A 142 0.74 -18.79 -12.53
CA LYS A 142 0.22 -20.16 -12.44
C LYS A 142 0.77 -20.89 -11.23
N ALA A 143 2.09 -20.88 -11.03
CA ALA A 143 2.73 -21.55 -9.90
C ALA A 143 2.23 -20.99 -8.54
N MET A 144 2.05 -19.69 -8.43
CA MET A 144 1.52 -19.07 -7.21
C MET A 144 0.07 -19.47 -6.91
N VAL A 145 -0.75 -19.65 -7.95
CA VAL A 145 -2.15 -20.06 -7.79
C VAL A 145 -2.29 -21.55 -7.54
N GLU A 146 -1.64 -22.37 -8.34
CA GLU A 146 -1.73 -23.85 -8.24
C GLU A 146 -1.00 -24.39 -7.00
N GLY A 147 0.12 -23.78 -6.59
CA GLY A 147 0.87 -24.13 -5.39
C GLY A 147 0.39 -23.44 -4.12
N PHE A 148 -0.74 -22.72 -4.15
CA PHE A 148 -1.20 -21.92 -3.00
C PHE A 148 -1.30 -22.73 -1.71
N ASP A 149 -1.78 -23.96 -1.77
CA ASP A 149 -1.96 -24.84 -0.61
C ASP A 149 -0.63 -25.22 0.05
N ASP A 150 0.46 -25.21 -0.70
CA ASP A 150 1.79 -25.57 -0.19
C ASP A 150 2.42 -24.46 0.67
N PHE A 151 2.05 -23.18 0.46
CA PHE A 151 2.66 -22.06 1.16
C PHE A 151 1.71 -21.18 1.99
N LYS A 152 0.39 -21.32 1.86
CA LYS A 152 -0.61 -20.46 2.52
C LYS A 152 -0.47 -20.34 4.04
N ASP A 153 0.09 -21.34 4.68
CA ASP A 153 0.32 -21.39 6.13
C ASP A 153 1.80 -21.17 6.51
N GLY A 154 2.68 -20.91 5.53
CA GLY A 154 4.13 -20.77 5.73
C GLY A 154 4.56 -19.43 6.33
N ALA A 155 3.73 -18.42 6.28
CA ALA A 155 4.03 -17.09 6.83
C ALA A 155 2.75 -16.32 7.16
N PRO A 156 2.79 -15.39 8.14
CA PRO A 156 1.70 -14.44 8.37
C PRO A 156 1.34 -13.68 7.09
N GLY A 157 0.06 -13.62 6.75
CA GLY A 157 -0.43 -12.95 5.55
C GLY A 157 -0.33 -13.77 4.24
N ALA A 158 0.28 -14.96 4.24
CA ALA A 158 0.37 -15.81 3.04
C ALA A 158 -1.00 -16.18 2.47
N LYS A 159 -2.02 -16.29 3.31
CA LYS A 159 -3.42 -16.53 2.89
C LYS A 159 -3.98 -15.42 1.99
N GLY A 160 -3.44 -14.19 2.07
CA GLY A 160 -3.82 -13.10 1.18
C GLY A 160 -3.44 -13.31 -0.30
N TRP A 161 -2.59 -14.28 -0.61
CA TRP A 161 -2.26 -14.66 -1.99
C TRP A 161 -3.31 -15.54 -2.66
N ALA A 162 -4.35 -15.97 -1.93
CA ALA A 162 -5.43 -16.76 -2.52
C ALA A 162 -6.03 -16.05 -3.74
N LEU A 163 -6.33 -16.82 -4.79
CA LEU A 163 -6.88 -16.26 -6.03
C LEU A 163 -8.15 -15.42 -5.80
N GLY A 164 -9.01 -15.84 -4.88
CA GLY A 164 -10.23 -15.12 -4.51
C GLY A 164 -9.99 -13.78 -3.78
N GLN A 165 -8.78 -13.55 -3.27
CA GLN A 165 -8.40 -12.29 -2.59
C GLN A 165 -7.81 -11.26 -3.56
N GLN A 166 -7.58 -11.62 -4.81
CA GLN A 166 -7.00 -10.71 -5.80
C GLN A 166 -7.98 -9.60 -6.16
N MET A 167 -7.48 -8.35 -6.24
CA MET A 167 -8.31 -7.17 -6.49
C MET A 167 -8.39 -6.85 -7.97
N ASP A 168 -9.58 -6.47 -8.45
CA ASP A 168 -9.83 -6.09 -9.85
C ASP A 168 -9.36 -4.67 -10.17
N ASP A 169 -9.23 -3.82 -9.16
CA ASP A 169 -8.85 -2.40 -9.26
C ASP A 169 -7.42 -2.15 -8.75
N PHE A 170 -6.50 -3.01 -9.16
CA PHE A 170 -5.09 -2.91 -8.86
C PHE A 170 -4.46 -1.61 -9.40
N TYR A 171 -3.45 -1.08 -8.73
CA TYR A 171 -2.84 0.22 -9.08
C TYR A 171 -1.63 0.13 -10.02
N LEU A 172 -1.29 -1.07 -10.48
CA LEU A 172 -0.33 -1.33 -11.55
C LEU A 172 -1.00 -2.14 -12.67
N PRO A 173 -0.59 -2.02 -13.92
CA PRO A 173 -1.08 -2.90 -14.97
C PRO A 173 -0.56 -4.32 -14.73
N PHE A 174 -1.42 -5.30 -14.99
CA PHE A 174 -1.00 -6.70 -15.00
C PHE A 174 -0.14 -7.00 -16.22
N HIS A 175 0.81 -7.89 -16.06
CA HIS A 175 1.60 -8.40 -17.18
C HIS A 175 0.74 -9.25 -18.13
N PRO A 176 0.93 -9.18 -19.47
CA PRO A 176 0.12 -9.97 -20.42
C PRO A 176 0.09 -11.47 -20.11
N GLY A 177 1.23 -12.06 -19.74
CA GLY A 177 1.30 -13.46 -19.32
C GLY A 177 0.44 -13.77 -18.09
N SER A 178 0.45 -12.90 -17.08
CA SER A 178 -0.41 -13.04 -15.90
C SER A 178 -1.90 -12.92 -16.26
N MET A 179 -2.25 -11.96 -17.12
CA MET A 179 -3.62 -11.80 -17.62
C MET A 179 -4.12 -13.04 -18.35
N LYS A 180 -3.26 -13.67 -19.18
CA LYS A 180 -3.58 -14.91 -19.89
C LYS A 180 -4.02 -15.98 -18.90
N PHE A 181 -3.22 -16.26 -17.88
CA PHE A 181 -3.57 -17.26 -16.86
C PHE A 181 -4.84 -16.91 -16.10
N LEU A 182 -4.98 -15.65 -15.66
CA LEU A 182 -6.18 -15.20 -14.92
C LEU A 182 -7.47 -15.31 -15.76
N LYS A 183 -7.39 -15.14 -17.09
CA LYS A 183 -8.50 -15.38 -18.01
C LYS A 183 -8.83 -16.87 -18.10
N GLU A 184 -7.83 -17.73 -18.19
CA GLU A 184 -7.99 -19.20 -18.24
C GLU A 184 -8.71 -19.77 -17.01
N VAL A 185 -8.41 -19.22 -15.82
CA VAL A 185 -9.05 -19.65 -14.56
C VAL A 185 -10.32 -18.87 -14.21
N GLY A 186 -10.83 -18.05 -15.13
CA GLY A 186 -12.09 -17.29 -14.96
C GLY A 186 -12.02 -16.17 -13.92
N ARG A 187 -10.81 -15.70 -13.56
CA ARG A 187 -10.62 -14.62 -12.57
C ARG A 187 -10.54 -13.22 -13.20
N TRP A 188 -10.51 -13.15 -14.53
CA TRP A 188 -10.48 -11.87 -15.26
C TRP A 188 -11.88 -11.47 -15.71
N ASN A 189 -12.30 -10.25 -15.38
CA ASN A 189 -13.63 -9.71 -15.64
C ASN A 189 -13.56 -8.32 -16.29
N ASP A 190 -14.72 -7.75 -16.65
CA ASP A 190 -14.82 -6.43 -17.29
C ASP A 190 -14.25 -5.30 -16.41
N LYS A 191 -14.39 -5.39 -15.08
CA LYS A 191 -13.81 -4.41 -14.16
C LYS A 191 -12.28 -4.45 -14.21
N ALA A 192 -11.69 -5.63 -14.20
CA ALA A 192 -10.25 -5.83 -14.33
C ALA A 192 -9.75 -5.33 -15.69
N GLU A 193 -10.46 -5.62 -16.78
CA GLU A 193 -10.11 -5.14 -18.13
C GLU A 193 -10.15 -3.60 -18.21
N ALA A 194 -11.19 -2.97 -17.68
CA ALA A 194 -11.31 -1.50 -17.66
C ALA A 194 -10.19 -0.86 -16.81
N ASN A 195 -9.86 -1.46 -15.66
CA ASN A 195 -8.77 -0.97 -14.83
C ASN A 195 -7.41 -1.17 -15.50
N GLN A 196 -7.19 -2.29 -16.20
CA GLN A 196 -5.98 -2.54 -16.99
C GLN A 196 -5.76 -1.44 -18.03
N ALA A 197 -6.79 -1.12 -18.81
CA ALA A 197 -6.72 -0.05 -19.81
C ALA A 197 -6.39 1.32 -19.19
N LYS A 198 -7.01 1.64 -18.04
CA LYS A 198 -6.72 2.86 -17.27
C LYS A 198 -5.28 2.91 -16.78
N MET A 199 -4.74 1.81 -16.27
CA MET A 199 -3.36 1.74 -15.75
C MET A 199 -2.34 1.84 -16.88
N LEU A 200 -2.57 1.18 -18.01
CA LEU A 200 -1.70 1.29 -19.20
C LEU A 200 -1.67 2.72 -19.75
N LYS A 201 -2.83 3.40 -19.81
CA LYS A 201 -2.89 4.81 -20.21
C LYS A 201 -2.08 5.70 -19.25
N ARG A 202 -2.21 5.48 -17.93
CA ARG A 202 -1.43 6.20 -16.92
C ARG A 202 0.07 5.94 -17.09
N GLN A 203 0.47 4.69 -17.32
CA GLN A 203 1.87 4.31 -17.51
C GLN A 203 2.47 4.99 -18.76
N ALA A 204 1.72 5.08 -19.87
CA ALA A 204 2.16 5.77 -21.08
C ALA A 204 2.38 7.27 -20.84
N VAL A 205 1.47 7.96 -20.13
CA VAL A 205 1.62 9.38 -19.76
C VAL A 205 2.87 9.57 -18.91
N LEU A 206 3.07 8.73 -17.90
CA LEU A 206 4.22 8.81 -17.01
C LEU A 206 5.53 8.50 -17.75
N LYS A 207 5.53 7.55 -18.67
CA LYS A 207 6.71 7.23 -19.48
C LYS A 207 7.13 8.42 -20.35
N THR A 208 6.19 9.04 -21.03
CA THR A 208 6.47 10.24 -21.86
C THR A 208 7.06 11.37 -21.01
N ALA A 209 6.46 11.65 -19.86
CA ALA A 209 6.95 12.66 -18.94
C ALA A 209 8.34 12.33 -18.39
N TRP A 210 8.58 11.05 -18.07
CA TRP A 210 9.87 10.57 -17.59
C TRP A 210 10.98 10.71 -18.63
N ASP A 211 10.71 10.32 -19.89
CA ASP A 211 11.69 10.41 -20.96
C ASP A 211 12.06 11.87 -21.26
N ALA A 212 11.07 12.77 -21.25
CA ALA A 212 11.32 14.21 -21.39
C ALA A 212 12.14 14.78 -20.22
N HIS A 213 11.81 14.38 -18.99
CA HIS A 213 12.52 14.81 -17.79
C HIS A 213 13.97 14.31 -17.78
N LYS A 214 14.23 13.05 -18.15
CA LYS A 214 15.59 12.50 -18.26
C LYS A 214 16.45 13.25 -19.27
N ALA A 215 15.85 13.71 -20.36
CA ALA A 215 16.56 14.48 -21.38
C ALA A 215 16.97 15.87 -20.88
N ASN A 216 16.20 16.48 -19.95
CA ASN A 216 16.46 17.80 -19.39
C ASN A 216 16.08 17.85 -17.89
N PRO A 217 16.88 17.25 -17.00
CA PRO A 217 16.50 17.02 -15.61
C PRO A 217 16.56 18.27 -14.72
N GLY A 218 17.19 19.39 -15.18
CA GLY A 218 17.46 20.55 -14.35
C GLY A 218 18.50 20.28 -13.26
N SER A 219 18.59 21.19 -12.27
CA SER A 219 19.57 21.12 -11.17
C SER A 219 19.18 20.15 -10.06
N ASP A 220 17.89 19.90 -9.87
CA ASP A 220 17.34 18.95 -8.89
C ASP A 220 16.47 17.92 -9.63
N PHE A 221 17.06 16.74 -9.81
CA PHE A 221 16.42 15.66 -10.56
C PHE A 221 15.09 15.21 -9.90
N ASN A 222 15.08 15.01 -8.59
CA ASN A 222 13.93 14.44 -7.90
C ASN A 222 12.74 15.42 -7.85
N THR A 223 13.00 16.65 -7.43
CA THR A 223 11.97 17.70 -7.39
C THR A 223 11.46 18.01 -8.81
N GLY A 224 12.36 18.07 -9.79
CA GLY A 224 12.00 18.25 -11.21
C GLY A 224 11.11 17.13 -11.73
N TRP A 225 11.43 15.88 -11.40
CA TRP A 225 10.58 14.72 -11.77
C TRP A 225 9.20 14.79 -11.13
N MET A 226 9.12 15.11 -9.84
CA MET A 226 7.82 15.21 -9.16
C MET A 226 6.91 16.24 -9.81
N LYS A 227 7.48 17.39 -10.20
CA LYS A 227 6.75 18.46 -10.90
C LYS A 227 6.33 18.03 -12.31
N ALA A 228 7.24 17.46 -13.11
CA ALA A 228 6.94 16.98 -14.46
C ALA A 228 5.86 15.91 -14.47
N ARG A 229 5.96 14.96 -13.55
CA ARG A 229 4.96 13.91 -13.33
C ARG A 229 3.59 14.49 -12.97
N ALA A 230 3.53 15.41 -12.01
CA ALA A 230 2.27 16.04 -11.57
C ALA A 230 1.62 16.80 -12.72
N THR A 231 2.39 17.60 -13.46
CA THR A 231 1.93 18.36 -14.63
C THR A 231 1.35 17.44 -15.72
N ALA A 232 2.07 16.37 -16.06
CA ALA A 232 1.63 15.43 -17.09
C ALA A 232 0.33 14.71 -16.72
N LEU A 233 0.21 14.27 -15.46
CA LEU A 233 -1.01 13.62 -14.98
C LEU A 233 -2.19 14.57 -14.94
N ALA A 234 -2.01 15.79 -14.46
CA ALA A 234 -3.06 16.81 -14.44
C ALA A 234 -3.55 17.16 -15.87
N ALA A 235 -2.62 17.34 -16.82
CA ALA A 235 -2.95 17.60 -18.21
C ALA A 235 -3.72 16.43 -18.86
N ALA A 236 -3.52 15.20 -18.41
CA ALA A 236 -4.23 14.01 -18.85
C ALA A 236 -5.55 13.76 -18.09
N GLY A 237 -5.95 14.65 -17.18
CA GLY A 237 -7.14 14.47 -16.32
C GLY A 237 -7.02 13.30 -15.34
N MET A 238 -5.79 12.95 -14.96
CA MET A 238 -5.51 11.83 -14.06
C MET A 238 -5.17 12.30 -12.65
N PRO A 239 -5.52 11.53 -11.60
CA PRO A 239 -5.17 11.89 -10.23
C PRO A 239 -3.66 12.09 -10.04
N VAL A 240 -3.28 13.22 -9.46
CA VAL A 240 -1.93 13.49 -8.97
C VAL A 240 -1.91 13.08 -7.50
N ILE A 241 -1.28 11.92 -7.19
CA ILE A 241 -1.36 11.31 -5.86
C ILE A 241 -0.26 11.84 -4.94
N PHE A 242 0.95 12.00 -5.48
CA PHE A 242 2.07 12.60 -4.78
C PHE A 242 2.46 13.89 -5.49
N GLU A 243 2.37 15.00 -4.79
CA GLU A 243 2.76 16.31 -5.34
C GLU A 243 4.22 16.64 -5.00
N THR A 244 4.66 16.19 -3.82
CA THR A 244 6.03 16.36 -3.31
C THR A 244 6.50 15.09 -2.60
N TRP A 245 7.81 14.97 -2.42
CA TRP A 245 8.44 14.01 -1.51
C TRP A 245 8.55 14.59 -0.10
#